data_6bda434bfebfb2594eef9d7cb347d3e1
#
_entry.id   6bda434bfebfb2594eef9d7cb347d3e1
#
_cell.length_a   1.000
_cell.length_b   1.000
_cell.length_c   1.000
_cell.angle_alpha   90.00
_cell.angle_beta   90.00
_cell.angle_gamma   90.00
#
_symmetry.space_group_name_H-M   'P 1'
#
loop_
_entity.id
_entity.type
_entity.pdbx_description
1 polymer ?
#
loop_
_entity_poly.entity_id
_entity_poly.type
_entity_poly.pdbx_seq_one_letter_code
_entity_poly.pdbx_strand_id
1 'polypeptide(L)'
;MADKKLSLTGRLSAAGLLGLLSFWIAPAWSAEPEDIWAGLAKLSGAERQKRLLAGARSEGKVVFYTNLSGDHLERLRQDFEGRFQVTLESWRASGEKTANRFLTEGRSGKSTADVVTPSNEHVVSLIRAGLVGIYHSPERSFYSEPNRDREGYWTSHDNNMAIMAYNTRMVPAAEAPKKYQDFLSPKWKGNFALDMDPDKALMGWLKTWGEEKTRKFLQGLMKNDLAVRKGHTLAAQLLCAGEFKAAIDLYIYRVADLKYDKKCPVEIVYPDPTPGAVGPLVAAKRAPHPHGAALLTDYILSEAGQKLLASLGRLSGRRGIKPKYPDMDFEGRGVRVLLLTPEDTEKLDKKYQQLREEFLLNR
;
A
#
# COMPACT_ATOMS: atom_id res chain seq x y z
N MET A 1 -57.73 -65.18 -55.45
CA MET A 1 -56.69 -65.82 -56.27
C MET A 1 -55.35 -65.60 -55.59
N ALA A 2 -54.75 -66.78 -55.26
CA ALA A 2 -53.32 -67.01 -54.93
C ALA A 2 -52.66 -66.17 -53.85
N ASP A 3 -52.51 -66.69 -52.68
CA ASP A 3 -51.49 -67.54 -52.13
C ASP A 3 -50.04 -67.13 -52.45
N LYS A 4 -49.30 -66.80 -51.40
CA LYS A 4 -48.01 -67.48 -51.10
C LYS A 4 -47.48 -67.14 -49.72
N LYS A 5 -47.33 -68.15 -48.91
CA LYS A 5 -46.51 -68.33 -47.72
C LYS A 5 -45.04 -68.13 -48.01
N LEU A 6 -44.26 -67.70 -47.01
CA LEU A 6 -42.94 -68.28 -46.59
C LEU A 6 -42.38 -67.41 -45.48
N SER A 7 -42.14 -67.93 -44.43
CA SER A 7 -41.24 -68.77 -43.64
C SER A 7 -40.28 -67.90 -42.78
N LEU A 8 -40.37 -68.12 -41.45
CA LEU A 8 -39.47 -67.68 -40.40
C LEU A 8 -38.06 -68.15 -40.62
N THR A 9 -37.07 -67.30 -40.42
CA THR A 9 -35.80 -67.68 -39.83
C THR A 9 -35.30 -66.61 -38.91
N GLY A 10 -35.16 -66.96 -37.65
CA GLY A 10 -34.71 -66.05 -36.63
C GLY A 10 -33.17 -65.80 -36.73
N ARG A 11 -32.79 -64.63 -36.40
CA ARG A 11 -31.41 -64.29 -35.97
C ARG A 11 -31.47 -63.51 -34.67
N LEU A 12 -31.02 -64.14 -33.60
CA LEU A 12 -30.66 -63.51 -32.35
C LEU A 12 -29.45 -62.58 -32.59
N SER A 13 -29.64 -61.28 -32.42
CA SER A 13 -28.56 -60.33 -32.31
C SER A 13 -28.35 -60.00 -30.85
N ALA A 14 -27.21 -60.40 -30.32
CA ALA A 14 -26.70 -60.03 -29.02
C ALA A 14 -26.43 -58.51 -28.99
N ALA A 15 -27.25 -57.77 -28.29
CA ALA A 15 -26.99 -56.35 -27.97
C ALA A 15 -26.00 -56.30 -26.81
N GLY A 16 -24.74 -55.95 -27.11
CA GLY A 16 -23.72 -55.69 -26.13
C GLY A 16 -24.08 -54.37 -25.41
N LEU A 17 -24.35 -54.43 -24.11
CA LEU A 17 -24.39 -53.25 -23.21
C LEU A 17 -22.98 -52.71 -23.04
N LEU A 18 -22.61 -51.66 -23.81
CA LEU A 18 -21.49 -50.79 -23.48
C LEU A 18 -21.89 -49.91 -22.32
N GLY A 19 -21.51 -50.27 -21.10
CA GLY A 19 -21.61 -49.45 -19.93
C GLY A 19 -20.65 -48.24 -20.07
N LEU A 20 -21.21 -47.06 -20.38
CA LEU A 20 -20.51 -45.79 -20.26
C LEU A 20 -20.24 -45.51 -18.78
N LEU A 21 -19.05 -45.87 -18.31
CA LEU A 21 -18.48 -45.39 -17.06
C LEU A 21 -18.24 -43.88 -17.21
N SER A 22 -19.25 -43.08 -16.85
CA SER A 22 -19.08 -41.65 -16.66
C SER A 22 -18.14 -41.45 -15.47
N PHE A 23 -16.88 -41.24 -15.73
CA PHE A 23 -15.95 -40.71 -14.71
C PHE A 23 -16.46 -39.30 -14.35
N TRP A 24 -17.16 -39.18 -13.27
CA TRP A 24 -17.39 -37.95 -12.59
C TRP A 24 -16.03 -37.49 -12.05
N ILE A 25 -15.33 -36.61 -12.82
CA ILE A 25 -14.21 -35.84 -12.31
C ILE A 25 -14.86 -34.86 -11.36
N ALA A 26 -14.92 -35.18 -10.05
CA ALA A 26 -15.22 -34.22 -9.04
C ALA A 26 -14.24 -33.04 -9.22
N PRO A 27 -14.72 -31.77 -9.26
CA PRO A 27 -13.80 -30.66 -9.30
C PRO A 27 -12.89 -30.80 -8.09
N ALA A 28 -11.58 -30.89 -8.34
CA ALA A 28 -10.61 -30.80 -7.27
C ALA A 28 -10.84 -29.45 -6.61
N TRP A 29 -11.43 -29.44 -5.42
CA TRP A 29 -11.47 -28.25 -4.59
C TRP A 29 -10.03 -27.85 -4.33
N SER A 30 -9.53 -26.84 -5.01
CA SER A 30 -8.28 -26.22 -4.62
C SER A 30 -8.50 -25.71 -3.20
N ALA A 31 -7.58 -26.07 -2.29
CA ALA A 31 -7.64 -25.59 -0.91
C ALA A 31 -7.72 -24.07 -0.94
N GLU A 32 -8.57 -23.50 -0.09
CA GLU A 32 -8.66 -22.06 0.06
C GLU A 32 -7.28 -21.49 0.46
N PRO A 33 -6.88 -20.31 -0.02
CA PRO A 33 -5.58 -19.73 0.29
C PRO A 33 -5.26 -19.68 1.78
N GLU A 34 -6.24 -19.36 2.61
CA GLU A 34 -6.07 -19.30 4.07
C GLU A 34 -5.76 -20.68 4.68
N ASP A 35 -6.29 -21.78 4.13
CA ASP A 35 -5.97 -23.15 4.56
C ASP A 35 -4.51 -23.51 4.22
N ILE A 36 -4.05 -23.11 3.05
CA ILE A 36 -2.65 -23.28 2.63
C ILE A 36 -1.74 -22.50 3.59
N TRP A 37 -2.06 -21.23 3.88
CA TRP A 37 -1.29 -20.40 4.78
C TRP A 37 -1.27 -20.93 6.21
N ALA A 38 -2.41 -21.40 6.71
CA ALA A 38 -2.51 -22.06 8.02
C ALA A 38 -1.67 -23.36 8.06
N GLY A 39 -1.64 -24.12 6.96
CA GLY A 39 -0.77 -25.28 6.81
C GLY A 39 0.72 -24.91 6.88
N LEU A 40 1.12 -23.86 6.18
CA LEU A 40 2.50 -23.33 6.20
C LEU A 40 2.90 -22.83 7.61
N ALA A 41 2.00 -22.22 8.34
CA ALA A 41 2.26 -21.69 9.69
C ALA A 41 2.58 -22.79 10.73
N LYS A 42 2.17 -24.03 10.48
CA LYS A 42 2.44 -25.19 11.37
C LYS A 42 3.83 -25.79 11.15
N LEU A 43 4.55 -25.39 10.12
CA LEU A 43 5.85 -25.98 9.77
C LEU A 43 7.00 -25.22 10.43
N SER A 44 8.12 -25.90 10.66
CA SER A 44 9.38 -25.28 11.06
C SER A 44 9.93 -24.33 9.99
N GLY A 45 10.81 -23.41 10.37
CA GLY A 45 11.33 -22.39 9.45
C GLY A 45 11.88 -22.95 8.13
N ALA A 46 12.74 -23.97 8.21
CA ALA A 46 13.35 -24.58 7.01
C ALA A 46 12.33 -25.37 6.17
N GLU A 47 11.48 -26.17 6.82
CA GLU A 47 10.45 -26.95 6.13
C GLU A 47 9.38 -26.04 5.51
N ARG A 48 8.97 -25.01 6.24
CA ARG A 48 8.07 -23.99 5.73
C ARG A 48 8.62 -23.33 4.46
N GLN A 49 9.88 -22.88 4.50
CA GLN A 49 10.52 -22.23 3.36
C GLN A 49 10.61 -23.15 2.15
N LYS A 50 10.98 -24.41 2.35
CA LYS A 50 11.05 -25.42 1.30
C LYS A 50 9.68 -25.63 0.65
N ARG A 51 8.63 -25.83 1.44
CA ARG A 51 7.28 -26.06 0.95
C ARG A 51 6.69 -24.82 0.26
N LEU A 52 6.90 -23.65 0.85
CA LEU A 52 6.46 -22.37 0.29
C LEU A 52 7.09 -22.14 -1.10
N LEU A 53 8.41 -22.32 -1.22
CA LEU A 53 9.12 -22.11 -2.47
C LEU A 53 8.73 -23.14 -3.52
N ALA A 54 8.58 -24.42 -3.16
CA ALA A 54 8.13 -25.46 -4.08
C ALA A 54 6.72 -25.17 -4.61
N GLY A 55 5.79 -24.77 -3.74
CA GLY A 55 4.43 -24.38 -4.13
C GLY A 55 4.43 -23.17 -5.06
N ALA A 56 5.13 -22.10 -4.70
CA ALA A 56 5.20 -20.88 -5.51
C ALA A 56 5.85 -21.13 -6.90
N ARG A 57 6.86 -21.99 -6.99
CA ARG A 57 7.45 -22.40 -8.27
C ARG A 57 6.50 -23.25 -9.11
N SER A 58 5.70 -24.10 -8.48
CA SER A 58 4.66 -24.87 -9.17
C SER A 58 3.54 -23.96 -9.71
N GLU A 59 3.19 -22.89 -8.99
CA GLU A 59 2.27 -21.84 -9.45
C GLU A 59 2.88 -20.97 -10.57
N GLY A 60 4.22 -20.86 -10.61
CA GLY A 60 5.02 -20.21 -11.64
C GLY A 60 5.05 -18.69 -11.59
N LYS A 61 4.06 -18.07 -10.98
CA LYS A 61 3.94 -16.60 -10.89
C LYS A 61 3.20 -16.13 -9.66
N VAL A 62 3.29 -14.81 -9.43
CA VAL A 62 2.45 -14.06 -8.46
C VAL A 62 2.05 -12.73 -9.08
N VAL A 63 0.82 -12.29 -8.84
CA VAL A 63 0.26 -11.04 -9.38
C VAL A 63 0.18 -9.97 -8.30
N PHE A 64 0.87 -8.86 -8.52
CA PHE A 64 1.00 -7.76 -7.57
C PHE A 64 0.34 -6.47 -8.09
N TYR A 65 -0.73 -6.01 -7.42
CA TYR A 65 -1.30 -4.69 -7.67
C TYR A 65 -0.65 -3.68 -6.73
N THR A 66 0.05 -2.69 -7.27
CA THR A 66 0.91 -1.86 -6.44
C THR A 66 0.95 -0.39 -6.83
N ASN A 67 1.21 0.45 -5.83
CA ASN A 67 1.45 1.89 -5.97
C ASN A 67 2.95 2.27 -5.91
N LEU A 68 3.87 1.30 -5.86
CA LEU A 68 5.30 1.56 -5.96
C LEU A 68 5.61 2.31 -7.26
N SER A 69 6.59 3.23 -7.24
CA SER A 69 7.09 3.87 -8.46
C SER A 69 7.69 2.84 -9.42
N GLY A 70 7.70 3.15 -10.73
CA GLY A 70 8.09 2.16 -11.74
C GLY A 70 9.50 1.61 -11.55
N ASP A 71 10.46 2.47 -11.20
CA ASP A 71 11.84 2.12 -10.89
C ASP A 71 11.99 1.27 -9.62
N HIS A 72 11.24 1.59 -8.57
CA HIS A 72 11.21 0.79 -7.34
C HIS A 72 10.60 -0.60 -7.59
N LEU A 73 9.52 -0.65 -8.34
CA LEU A 73 8.85 -1.90 -8.71
C LEU A 73 9.77 -2.79 -9.55
N GLU A 74 10.47 -2.21 -10.52
CA GLU A 74 11.40 -2.93 -11.37
C GLU A 74 12.57 -3.52 -10.56
N ARG A 75 13.13 -2.76 -9.62
CA ARG A 75 14.17 -3.26 -8.71
C ARG A 75 13.66 -4.37 -7.81
N LEU A 76 12.43 -4.24 -7.28
CA LEU A 76 11.79 -5.27 -6.46
C LEU A 76 11.56 -6.55 -7.28
N ARG A 77 11.08 -6.42 -8.53
CA ARG A 77 10.84 -7.52 -9.45
C ARG A 77 12.13 -8.30 -9.75
N GLN A 78 13.18 -7.58 -10.13
CA GLN A 78 14.48 -8.19 -10.45
C GLN A 78 15.07 -8.98 -9.27
N ASP A 79 15.03 -8.41 -8.07
CA ASP A 79 15.56 -9.08 -6.88
C ASP A 79 14.69 -10.28 -6.48
N PHE A 80 13.35 -10.17 -6.55
CA PHE A 80 12.43 -11.25 -6.26
C PHE A 80 12.58 -12.44 -7.25
N GLU A 81 12.50 -12.15 -8.54
CA GLU A 81 12.61 -13.18 -9.60
C GLU A 81 13.97 -13.86 -9.58
N GLY A 82 15.05 -13.08 -9.37
CA GLY A 82 16.41 -13.60 -9.26
C GLY A 82 16.60 -14.55 -8.08
N ARG A 83 15.96 -14.27 -6.94
CA ARG A 83 16.05 -15.10 -5.73
C ARG A 83 15.20 -16.35 -5.80
N PHE A 84 13.98 -16.24 -6.28
CA PHE A 84 12.96 -17.27 -6.09
C PHE A 84 12.62 -18.04 -7.37
N GLN A 85 12.94 -17.51 -8.55
CA GLN A 85 12.58 -18.11 -9.85
C GLN A 85 11.06 -18.27 -10.00
N VAL A 86 10.33 -17.27 -9.54
CA VAL A 86 8.87 -17.11 -9.66
C VAL A 86 8.63 -15.77 -10.35
N THR A 87 7.81 -15.74 -11.40
CA THR A 87 7.53 -14.52 -12.16
C THR A 87 6.68 -13.55 -11.33
N LEU A 88 7.08 -12.29 -11.25
CA LEU A 88 6.31 -11.22 -10.61
C LEU A 88 5.57 -10.41 -11.68
N GLU A 89 4.33 -10.80 -11.98
CA GLU A 89 3.42 -9.98 -12.79
C GLU A 89 2.90 -8.81 -11.94
N SER A 90 2.84 -7.63 -12.53
CA SER A 90 2.40 -6.46 -11.76
C SER A 90 1.47 -5.55 -12.55
N TRP A 91 0.51 -4.96 -11.84
CA TRP A 91 -0.27 -3.85 -12.33
C TRP A 91 -0.05 -2.64 -11.41
N ARG A 92 0.47 -1.55 -12.00
CA ARG A 92 0.85 -0.36 -11.26
C ARG A 92 -0.15 0.77 -11.47
N ALA A 93 -0.67 1.30 -10.36
CA ALA A 93 -1.54 2.48 -10.34
C ALA A 93 -1.42 3.23 -9.00
N SER A 94 -2.21 4.28 -8.77
CA SER A 94 -2.35 4.86 -7.43
C SER A 94 -2.99 3.84 -6.47
N GLY A 95 -2.78 4.01 -5.16
CA GLY A 95 -3.37 3.12 -4.14
C GLY A 95 -4.89 3.07 -4.20
N GLU A 96 -5.54 4.19 -4.50
CA GLU A 96 -6.98 4.27 -4.75
C GLU A 96 -7.39 3.40 -5.96
N LYS A 97 -6.68 3.54 -7.09
CA LYS A 97 -6.99 2.76 -8.30
C LYS A 97 -6.72 1.27 -8.08
N THR A 98 -5.66 0.89 -7.33
CA THR A 98 -5.40 -0.51 -6.99
C THR A 98 -6.53 -1.08 -6.15
N ALA A 99 -7.01 -0.34 -5.14
CA ALA A 99 -8.13 -0.74 -4.31
C ALA A 99 -9.45 -0.88 -5.11
N ASN A 100 -9.77 0.10 -5.95
CA ASN A 100 -10.99 0.10 -6.75
C ASN A 100 -11.02 -1.02 -7.78
N ARG A 101 -9.90 -1.31 -8.44
CA ARG A 101 -9.79 -2.45 -9.34
C ARG A 101 -9.96 -3.77 -8.59
N PHE A 102 -9.26 -3.93 -7.49
CA PHE A 102 -9.34 -5.13 -6.66
C PHE A 102 -10.76 -5.36 -6.14
N LEU A 103 -11.45 -4.29 -5.71
CA LEU A 103 -12.86 -4.36 -5.28
C LEU A 103 -13.80 -4.78 -6.42
N THR A 104 -13.61 -4.20 -7.60
CA THR A 104 -14.45 -4.48 -8.78
C THR A 104 -14.28 -5.93 -9.27
N GLU A 105 -13.04 -6.38 -9.39
CA GLU A 105 -12.73 -7.76 -9.77
C GLU A 105 -13.23 -8.75 -8.71
N GLY A 106 -13.03 -8.46 -7.43
CA GLY A 106 -13.48 -9.30 -6.32
C GLY A 106 -15.01 -9.47 -6.29
N ARG A 107 -15.77 -8.40 -6.52
CA ARG A 107 -17.24 -8.45 -6.62
C ARG A 107 -17.73 -9.25 -7.81
N SER A 108 -17.00 -9.26 -8.90
CA SER A 108 -17.34 -10.05 -10.10
C SER A 108 -16.87 -11.51 -10.01
N GLY A 109 -16.20 -11.89 -8.93
CA GLY A 109 -15.61 -13.23 -8.78
C GLY A 109 -14.40 -13.50 -9.69
N LYS A 110 -13.83 -12.47 -10.30
CA LYS A 110 -12.72 -12.56 -11.27
C LYS A 110 -11.44 -11.87 -10.75
N SER A 111 -11.18 -11.95 -9.44
CA SER A 111 -9.95 -11.39 -8.88
C SER A 111 -8.74 -12.11 -9.47
N THR A 112 -7.79 -11.31 -9.96
CA THR A 112 -6.51 -11.81 -10.52
C THR A 112 -5.33 -11.46 -9.63
N ALA A 113 -5.51 -10.54 -8.67
CA ALA A 113 -4.45 -10.13 -7.77
C ALA A 113 -4.23 -11.15 -6.65
N ASP A 114 -2.96 -11.42 -6.33
CA ASP A 114 -2.53 -12.21 -5.19
C ASP A 114 -2.18 -11.32 -3.99
N VAL A 115 -1.50 -10.22 -4.27
CA VAL A 115 -1.05 -9.24 -3.26
C VAL A 115 -1.38 -7.84 -3.75
N VAL A 116 -1.83 -6.96 -2.85
CA VAL A 116 -2.23 -5.59 -3.18
C VAL A 116 -1.63 -4.60 -2.18
N THR A 117 -1.21 -3.42 -2.67
CA THR A 117 -0.92 -2.24 -1.84
C THR A 117 -2.00 -1.17 -2.09
N PRO A 118 -3.13 -1.25 -1.40
CA PRO A 118 -4.18 -0.25 -1.50
C PRO A 118 -3.78 1.03 -0.75
N SER A 119 -4.47 2.12 -1.01
CA SER A 119 -4.40 3.27 -0.12
C SER A 119 -5.12 3.00 1.21
N ASN A 120 -4.69 3.69 2.26
CA ASN A 120 -5.08 3.43 3.65
C ASN A 120 -6.60 3.48 3.86
N GLU A 121 -7.26 4.46 3.25
CA GLU A 121 -8.70 4.71 3.35
C GLU A 121 -9.58 3.58 2.78
N HIS A 122 -9.01 2.72 1.94
CA HIS A 122 -9.77 1.64 1.30
C HIS A 122 -9.66 0.28 2.01
N VAL A 123 -8.66 0.11 2.88
CA VAL A 123 -8.35 -1.21 3.49
C VAL A 123 -9.53 -1.78 4.25
N VAL A 124 -10.15 -0.96 5.13
CA VAL A 124 -11.27 -1.43 5.96
C VAL A 124 -12.47 -1.83 5.09
N SER A 125 -12.74 -1.09 4.01
CA SER A 125 -13.81 -1.44 3.07
C SER A 125 -13.54 -2.73 2.31
N LEU A 126 -12.27 -3.00 1.94
CA LEU A 126 -11.85 -4.26 1.30
C LEU A 126 -11.97 -5.45 2.26
N ILE A 127 -11.62 -5.26 3.54
CA ILE A 127 -11.80 -6.28 4.59
C ILE A 127 -13.30 -6.60 4.77
N ARG A 128 -14.15 -5.58 4.90
CA ARG A 128 -15.62 -5.75 5.02
C ARG A 128 -16.24 -6.41 3.79
N ALA A 129 -15.67 -6.18 2.61
CA ALA A 129 -16.11 -6.85 1.39
C ALA A 129 -15.64 -8.32 1.30
N GLY A 130 -14.89 -8.81 2.29
CA GLY A 130 -14.39 -10.18 2.34
C GLY A 130 -13.34 -10.50 1.27
N LEU A 131 -12.59 -9.49 0.81
CA LEU A 131 -11.59 -9.64 -0.25
C LEU A 131 -10.17 -9.84 0.29
N VAL A 132 -9.91 -9.41 1.51
CA VAL A 132 -8.59 -9.52 2.15
C VAL A 132 -8.55 -10.78 3.00
N GLY A 133 -7.52 -11.59 2.80
CA GLY A 133 -7.26 -12.79 3.58
C GLY A 133 -6.42 -12.50 4.83
N ILE A 134 -6.54 -13.37 5.82
CA ILE A 134 -5.73 -13.32 7.03
C ILE A 134 -4.44 -14.09 6.77
N TYR A 135 -3.32 -13.37 6.73
CA TYR A 135 -2.00 -13.96 6.51
C TYR A 135 -0.99 -13.54 7.58
N HIS A 136 -0.57 -14.51 8.39
CA HIS A 136 0.45 -14.32 9.41
C HIS A 136 1.85 -14.64 8.87
N SER A 137 2.44 -13.70 8.12
CA SER A 137 3.84 -13.78 7.76
C SER A 137 4.73 -13.91 9.02
N PRO A 138 5.74 -14.79 9.06
CA PRO A 138 6.69 -14.86 10.18
C PRO A 138 7.45 -13.55 10.39
N GLU A 139 7.56 -12.72 9.33
CA GLU A 139 8.21 -11.42 9.37
C GLU A 139 7.45 -10.38 10.23
N ARG A 140 6.17 -10.59 10.48
CA ARG A 140 5.33 -9.68 11.29
C ARG A 140 5.84 -9.49 12.72
N SER A 141 6.60 -10.44 13.25
CA SER A 141 7.22 -10.34 14.58
C SER A 141 8.21 -9.17 14.70
N PHE A 142 8.75 -8.69 13.58
CA PHE A 142 9.67 -7.55 13.53
C PHE A 142 8.95 -6.21 13.35
N TYR A 143 7.62 -6.21 13.24
CA TYR A 143 6.79 -5.01 13.11
C TYR A 143 6.02 -4.79 14.41
N SER A 144 6.18 -3.61 15.00
CA SER A 144 5.36 -3.17 16.14
C SER A 144 4.07 -2.52 15.66
N GLU A 145 3.06 -2.41 16.51
CA GLU A 145 1.96 -1.49 16.28
C GLU A 145 2.51 -0.05 16.18
N PRO A 146 2.00 0.79 15.26
CA PRO A 146 0.87 0.58 14.37
C PRO A 146 1.22 0.02 12.97
N ASN A 147 2.39 -0.58 12.76
CA ASN A 147 2.82 -1.08 11.44
C ASN A 147 2.22 -2.44 11.04
N ARG A 148 1.36 -3.00 11.86
CA ARG A 148 0.59 -4.21 11.55
C ARG A 148 -0.76 -4.16 12.25
N ASP A 149 -1.79 -4.73 11.64
CA ASP A 149 -3.03 -4.97 12.35
C ASP A 149 -2.93 -6.20 13.28
N ARG A 150 -3.88 -6.37 14.18
CA ARG A 150 -3.83 -7.46 15.17
C ARG A 150 -4.23 -8.79 14.57
N GLU A 151 -5.18 -8.78 13.63
CA GLU A 151 -5.81 -9.98 13.09
C GLU A 151 -5.04 -10.62 11.92
N GLY A 152 -4.14 -9.89 11.25
CA GLY A 152 -3.33 -10.42 10.14
C GLY A 152 -3.82 -10.01 8.76
N TYR A 153 -4.76 -9.08 8.65
CA TYR A 153 -5.24 -8.59 7.36
C TYR A 153 -4.19 -7.80 6.59
N TRP A 154 -3.35 -7.03 7.30
CA TRP A 154 -2.32 -6.24 6.65
C TRP A 154 -1.05 -6.09 7.52
N THR A 155 0.05 -5.77 6.85
CA THR A 155 1.31 -5.32 7.47
C THR A 155 1.87 -4.20 6.61
N SER A 156 2.47 -3.20 7.21
CA SER A 156 3.03 -2.06 6.48
C SER A 156 4.27 -2.48 5.68
N HIS A 157 4.24 -2.29 4.36
CA HIS A 157 5.42 -2.48 3.51
C HIS A 157 6.33 -1.26 3.53
N ASP A 158 5.79 -0.08 3.83
CA ASP A 158 6.50 1.17 4.07
C ASP A 158 5.66 2.16 4.87
N ASN A 159 6.29 3.23 5.33
CA ASN A 159 5.60 4.36 5.95
C ASN A 159 5.83 5.62 5.12
N ASN A 160 4.83 6.48 5.03
CA ASN A 160 4.96 7.77 4.37
C ASN A 160 4.68 8.89 5.36
N MET A 161 5.71 9.71 5.64
CA MET A 161 5.64 10.80 6.62
C MET A 161 5.49 12.14 5.91
N ALA A 162 4.64 12.99 6.47
CA ALA A 162 4.43 14.36 6.04
C ALA A 162 5.21 15.33 6.94
N ILE A 163 6.03 16.15 6.31
CA ILE A 163 6.87 17.14 6.98
C ILE A 163 6.57 18.55 6.46
N MET A 164 7.08 19.54 7.14
CA MET A 164 7.25 20.89 6.61
C MET A 164 8.67 21.01 6.02
N ALA A 165 8.83 21.90 5.06
CA ALA A 165 10.16 22.24 4.54
C ALA A 165 10.22 23.71 4.14
N TYR A 166 11.42 24.27 4.11
CA TYR A 166 11.65 25.63 3.64
C TYR A 166 12.85 25.72 2.70
N ASN A 167 12.86 26.76 1.85
CA ASN A 167 13.97 27.03 0.94
C ASN A 167 15.04 27.84 1.66
N THR A 168 16.24 27.31 1.82
CA THR A 168 17.35 27.89 2.59
C THR A 168 17.98 29.14 1.94
N ARG A 169 17.74 29.36 0.63
CA ARG A 169 18.16 30.59 -0.05
C ARG A 169 17.22 31.76 0.26
N MET A 170 15.97 31.47 0.64
CA MET A 170 14.94 32.48 0.86
C MET A 170 14.67 32.72 2.35
N VAL A 171 14.97 31.74 3.20
CA VAL A 171 14.69 31.80 4.64
C VAL A 171 15.95 31.42 5.41
N PRO A 172 16.52 32.35 6.19
CA PRO A 172 17.59 32.03 7.13
C PRO A 172 17.12 31.02 8.18
N ALA A 173 18.01 30.15 8.65
CA ALA A 173 17.66 29.11 9.62
C ALA A 173 17.03 29.65 10.91
N ALA A 174 17.44 30.84 11.36
CA ALA A 174 16.88 31.51 12.54
C ALA A 174 15.41 31.90 12.35
N GLU A 175 14.96 32.11 11.12
CA GLU A 175 13.59 32.52 10.76
C GLU A 175 12.73 31.35 10.26
N ALA A 176 13.29 30.15 10.17
CA ALA A 176 12.57 28.97 9.70
C ALA A 176 11.34 28.67 10.57
N PRO A 177 10.26 28.12 9.98
CA PRO A 177 9.10 27.69 10.75
C PRO A 177 9.51 26.52 11.66
N LYS A 178 8.96 26.45 12.86
CA LYS A 178 9.21 25.37 13.83
C LYS A 178 7.97 24.50 14.07
N LYS A 179 6.80 25.06 13.85
CA LYS A 179 5.50 24.41 14.06
C LYS A 179 4.48 24.92 13.05
N TYR A 180 3.40 24.23 12.86
CA TYR A 180 2.33 24.60 11.92
C TYR A 180 1.77 26.02 12.16
N GLN A 181 1.60 26.42 13.44
CA GLN A 181 1.03 27.71 13.78
C GLN A 181 1.89 28.91 13.34
N ASP A 182 3.17 28.70 13.09
CA ASP A 182 4.07 29.76 12.61
C ASP A 182 3.61 30.32 11.26
N PHE A 183 2.95 29.49 10.43
CA PHE A 183 2.40 29.89 9.14
C PHE A 183 1.20 30.85 9.24
N LEU A 184 0.68 31.09 10.43
CA LEU A 184 -0.34 32.11 10.65
C LEU A 184 0.26 33.53 10.80
N SER A 185 1.58 33.63 10.96
CA SER A 185 2.27 34.91 11.05
C SER A 185 2.27 35.65 9.70
N PRO A 186 2.06 36.97 9.69
CA PRO A 186 2.06 37.80 8.48
C PRO A 186 3.33 37.69 7.63
N LYS A 187 4.48 37.31 8.22
CA LYS A 187 5.73 37.12 7.49
C LYS A 187 5.67 36.02 6.42
N TRP A 188 4.73 35.07 6.55
CA TRP A 188 4.51 33.97 5.60
C TRP A 188 3.45 34.28 4.55
N LYS A 189 2.78 35.42 4.64
CA LYS A 189 1.66 35.77 3.76
C LYS A 189 2.02 35.61 2.29
N GLY A 190 1.29 34.74 1.56
CA GLY A 190 1.49 34.44 0.15
C GLY A 190 2.79 33.70 -0.20
N ASN A 191 3.57 33.26 0.81
CA ASN A 191 4.91 32.68 0.60
C ASN A 191 5.03 31.22 1.09
N PHE A 192 3.91 30.52 1.22
CA PHE A 192 3.92 29.11 1.62
C PHE A 192 2.83 28.32 0.89
N ALA A 193 3.05 27.01 0.78
CA ALA A 193 2.16 26.12 0.05
C ALA A 193 1.69 24.93 0.87
N LEU A 194 0.54 24.39 0.47
CA LEU A 194 -0.02 23.11 0.94
C LEU A 194 -0.52 22.33 -0.26
N ASP A 195 -0.43 21.00 -0.20
CA ASP A 195 -1.05 20.14 -1.21
C ASP A 195 -2.58 20.27 -1.18
N MET A 196 -3.22 20.10 -2.34
CA MET A 196 -4.68 20.04 -2.48
C MET A 196 -5.29 18.82 -1.76
N ASP A 197 -4.48 17.80 -1.53
CA ASP A 197 -4.84 16.55 -0.88
C ASP A 197 -3.90 16.25 0.31
N PRO A 198 -3.92 17.10 1.37
CA PRO A 198 -2.97 17.00 2.48
C PRO A 198 -3.40 15.91 3.48
N ASP A 199 -3.55 14.69 2.97
CA ASP A 199 -4.15 13.56 3.67
C ASP A 199 -3.51 13.30 5.05
N LYS A 200 -2.19 13.30 5.14
CA LYS A 200 -1.49 12.97 6.38
C LYS A 200 -1.49 14.12 7.38
N ALA A 201 -1.22 15.35 6.92
CA ALA A 201 -1.23 16.51 7.79
C ALA A 201 -2.64 16.82 8.30
N LEU A 202 -3.64 16.91 7.40
CA LEU A 202 -5.01 17.24 7.78
C LEU A 202 -5.63 16.17 8.69
N MET A 203 -5.44 14.88 8.39
CA MET A 203 -5.89 13.81 9.28
C MET A 203 -5.11 13.79 10.60
N GLY A 204 -3.82 14.10 10.57
CA GLY A 204 -3.01 14.28 11.77
C GLY A 204 -3.52 15.40 12.66
N TRP A 205 -3.90 16.55 12.09
CA TRP A 205 -4.53 17.67 12.82
C TRP A 205 -5.89 17.28 13.38
N LEU A 206 -6.74 16.63 12.57
CA LEU A 206 -8.03 16.11 13.04
C LEU A 206 -7.88 15.16 14.23
N LYS A 207 -6.91 14.25 14.17
CA LYS A 207 -6.66 13.26 15.23
C LYS A 207 -6.10 13.90 16.51
N THR A 208 -5.23 14.91 16.38
CA THR A 208 -4.52 15.51 17.52
C THR A 208 -5.22 16.74 18.10
N TRP A 209 -5.82 17.57 17.25
CA TRP A 209 -6.42 18.84 17.67
C TRP A 209 -7.96 18.81 17.68
N GLY A 210 -8.54 17.87 16.95
CA GLY A 210 -9.98 17.82 16.70
C GLY A 210 -10.43 18.78 15.60
N GLU A 211 -11.69 18.64 15.19
CA GLU A 211 -12.25 19.35 14.04
C GLU A 211 -12.23 20.87 14.18
N GLU A 212 -12.68 21.39 15.33
CA GLU A 212 -12.82 22.83 15.53
C GLU A 212 -11.48 23.58 15.40
N LYS A 213 -10.42 23.07 16.07
CA LYS A 213 -9.08 23.68 15.99
C LYS A 213 -8.49 23.55 14.59
N THR A 214 -8.70 22.40 13.94
CA THR A 214 -8.25 22.17 12.55
C THR A 214 -8.93 23.15 11.60
N ARG A 215 -10.22 23.36 11.72
CA ARG A 215 -10.99 24.31 10.92
C ARG A 215 -10.48 25.75 11.11
N LYS A 216 -10.31 26.17 12.36
CA LYS A 216 -9.75 27.51 12.68
C LYS A 216 -8.34 27.69 12.11
N PHE A 217 -7.53 26.65 12.15
CA PHE A 217 -6.17 26.67 11.58
C PHE A 217 -6.23 26.83 10.05
N LEU A 218 -7.03 26.02 9.34
CA LEU A 218 -7.23 26.16 7.91
C LEU A 218 -7.73 27.56 7.54
N GLN A 219 -8.72 28.10 8.25
CA GLN A 219 -9.18 29.48 8.05
C GLN A 219 -8.05 30.50 8.17
N GLY A 220 -7.16 30.31 9.15
CA GLY A 220 -5.99 31.15 9.35
C GLY A 220 -4.99 31.06 8.20
N LEU A 221 -4.70 29.86 7.70
CA LEU A 221 -3.84 29.66 6.54
C LEU A 221 -4.43 30.35 5.30
N MET A 222 -5.75 30.24 5.10
CA MET A 222 -6.44 30.89 3.99
C MET A 222 -6.35 32.43 4.05
N LYS A 223 -6.54 33.03 5.24
CA LYS A 223 -6.37 34.47 5.45
C LYS A 223 -4.93 34.96 5.22
N ASN A 224 -3.97 34.01 5.30
CA ASN A 224 -2.56 34.29 5.07
C ASN A 224 -2.10 33.95 3.63
N ASP A 225 -3.04 33.93 2.68
CA ASP A 225 -2.84 33.72 1.24
C ASP A 225 -2.08 32.40 0.94
N LEU A 226 -2.58 31.28 1.51
CA LEU A 226 -2.04 29.93 1.25
C LEU A 226 -2.06 29.61 -0.25
N ALA A 227 -0.92 29.20 -0.80
CA ALA A 227 -0.83 28.64 -2.14
C ALA A 227 -1.21 27.14 -2.11
N VAL A 228 -2.36 26.79 -2.71
CA VAL A 228 -2.75 25.39 -2.88
C VAL A 228 -2.16 24.84 -4.17
N ARG A 229 -1.49 23.69 -4.10
CA ARG A 229 -0.87 23.01 -5.26
C ARG A 229 -1.37 21.57 -5.35
N LYS A 230 -1.46 21.06 -6.58
CA LYS A 230 -1.89 19.67 -6.80
C LYS A 230 -0.69 18.75 -6.96
N GLY A 231 -0.42 17.95 -5.96
CA GLY A 231 0.60 16.90 -5.97
C GLY A 231 1.85 17.25 -5.15
N HIS A 232 2.09 16.50 -4.10
CA HIS A 232 3.22 16.65 -3.16
C HIS A 232 4.59 16.69 -3.85
N THR A 233 4.77 15.91 -4.94
CA THR A 233 6.01 15.93 -5.73
C THR A 233 6.22 17.28 -6.42
N LEU A 234 5.17 17.82 -7.04
CA LEU A 234 5.25 19.13 -7.68
C LEU A 234 5.49 20.22 -6.64
N ALA A 235 4.77 20.20 -5.52
CA ALA A 235 4.95 21.18 -4.45
C ALA A 235 6.41 21.19 -3.93
N ALA A 236 7.02 20.01 -3.74
CA ALA A 236 8.42 19.91 -3.34
C ALA A 236 9.39 20.47 -4.40
N GLN A 237 9.11 20.23 -5.69
CA GLN A 237 9.92 20.78 -6.80
C GLN A 237 9.81 22.31 -6.90
N LEU A 238 8.60 22.85 -6.73
CA LEU A 238 8.36 24.30 -6.73
C LEU A 238 9.02 24.99 -5.52
N LEU A 239 9.01 24.35 -4.34
CA LEU A 239 9.79 24.80 -3.19
C LEU A 239 11.29 24.82 -3.49
N CYS A 240 11.82 23.79 -4.13
CA CYS A 240 13.22 23.74 -4.56
C CYS A 240 13.56 24.89 -5.52
N ALA A 241 12.67 25.19 -6.47
CA ALA A 241 12.82 26.27 -7.42
C ALA A 241 12.70 27.67 -6.81
N GLY A 242 12.13 27.80 -5.58
CA GLY A 242 11.95 29.09 -4.89
C GLY A 242 10.65 29.79 -5.27
N GLU A 243 9.62 29.09 -5.73
CA GLU A 243 8.31 29.73 -5.99
C GLU A 243 7.62 30.19 -4.70
N PHE A 244 7.90 29.51 -3.59
CA PHE A 244 7.49 29.90 -2.24
C PHE A 244 8.58 29.59 -1.21
N LYS A 245 8.52 30.27 -0.07
CA LYS A 245 9.54 30.18 0.98
C LYS A 245 9.50 28.89 1.75
N ALA A 246 8.30 28.31 1.95
CA ALA A 246 8.10 27.09 2.72
C ALA A 246 6.87 26.32 2.21
N ALA A 247 6.76 25.06 2.62
CA ALA A 247 5.59 24.24 2.34
C ALA A 247 5.24 23.33 3.52
N ILE A 248 3.95 23.06 3.64
CA ILE A 248 3.34 22.16 4.62
C ILE A 248 2.95 20.87 3.90
N ASP A 249 3.00 19.73 4.61
CA ASP A 249 2.56 18.41 4.09
C ASP A 249 3.33 17.95 2.85
N LEU A 250 4.65 17.99 2.92
CA LEU A 250 5.51 17.37 1.90
C LEU A 250 5.92 15.96 2.34
N TYR A 251 5.98 15.04 1.40
CA TYR A 251 6.48 13.68 1.68
C TYR A 251 7.98 13.70 1.90
N ILE A 252 8.41 13.25 3.09
CA ILE A 252 9.81 13.31 3.51
C ILE A 252 10.77 12.67 2.50
N TYR A 253 10.41 11.50 1.95
CA TYR A 253 11.27 10.81 0.99
C TYR A 253 11.56 11.65 -0.25
N ARG A 254 10.57 12.46 -0.69
CA ARG A 254 10.73 13.35 -1.85
C ARG A 254 11.62 14.56 -1.52
N VAL A 255 11.41 15.15 -0.36
CA VAL A 255 12.24 16.30 0.07
C VAL A 255 13.67 15.86 0.35
N ALA A 256 13.86 14.68 0.93
CA ALA A 256 15.19 14.10 1.14
C ALA A 256 15.93 13.79 -0.19
N ASP A 257 15.24 13.21 -1.17
CA ASP A 257 15.78 13.02 -2.53
C ASP A 257 16.24 14.36 -3.14
N LEU A 258 15.38 15.39 -3.08
CA LEU A 258 15.73 16.72 -3.57
C LEU A 258 16.93 17.31 -2.83
N LYS A 259 16.98 17.22 -1.49
CA LYS A 259 18.06 17.74 -0.66
C LYS A 259 19.38 17.02 -0.93
N TYR A 260 19.39 15.69 -0.87
CA TYR A 260 20.61 14.89 -0.88
C TYR A 260 21.09 14.53 -2.29
N ASP A 261 20.19 14.09 -3.18
CA ASP A 261 20.56 13.59 -4.50
C ASP A 261 20.53 14.72 -5.56
N LYS A 262 19.58 15.68 -5.45
CA LYS A 262 19.44 16.80 -6.40
C LYS A 262 20.10 18.11 -5.92
N LYS A 263 20.62 18.14 -4.68
CA LYS A 263 21.29 19.33 -4.10
C LYS A 263 20.39 20.57 -4.05
N CYS A 264 19.09 20.39 -3.93
CA CYS A 264 18.15 21.49 -3.75
C CYS A 264 18.41 22.24 -2.43
N PRO A 265 18.24 23.57 -2.40
CA PRO A 265 18.42 24.37 -1.19
C PRO A 265 17.18 24.29 -0.29
N VAL A 266 16.87 23.09 0.20
CA VAL A 266 15.71 22.84 1.07
C VAL A 266 16.17 22.24 2.38
N GLU A 267 15.45 22.60 3.47
CA GLU A 267 15.66 22.03 4.79
C GLU A 267 14.34 21.49 5.35
N ILE A 268 14.42 20.36 6.06
CA ILE A 268 13.29 19.63 6.61
C ILE A 268 12.99 20.14 8.02
N VAL A 269 11.70 20.32 8.31
CA VAL A 269 11.20 20.67 9.63
C VAL A 269 10.14 19.64 10.05
N TYR A 270 10.34 19.04 11.20
CA TYR A 270 9.44 18.02 11.74
C TYR A 270 8.38 18.67 12.62
N PRO A 271 7.10 18.63 12.24
CA PRO A 271 6.03 19.02 13.18
C PRO A 271 5.94 18.02 14.35
N ASP A 272 5.44 18.44 15.48
CA ASP A 272 5.31 17.60 16.67
C ASP A 272 3.83 17.40 17.09
N PRO A 273 3.30 16.17 16.95
CA PRO A 273 3.92 15.01 16.34
C PRO A 273 4.00 15.11 14.82
N THR A 274 5.02 14.49 14.21
CA THR A 274 5.12 14.37 12.76
C THR A 274 4.11 13.36 12.24
N PRO A 275 3.10 13.77 11.44
CA PRO A 275 2.11 12.85 10.93
C PRO A 275 2.64 12.01 9.78
N GLY A 276 2.09 10.82 9.66
CA GLY A 276 2.36 9.91 8.56
C GLY A 276 1.30 8.83 8.47
N ALA A 277 1.40 7.97 7.50
CA ALA A 277 0.52 6.83 7.34
C ALA A 277 1.31 5.56 7.05
N VAL A 278 0.80 4.45 7.53
CA VAL A 278 1.29 3.12 7.14
C VAL A 278 0.93 2.85 5.68
N GLY A 279 1.76 2.07 4.98
CA GLY A 279 1.49 1.56 3.62
C GLY A 279 1.03 0.10 3.69
N PRO A 280 -0.27 -0.18 3.72
CA PRO A 280 -0.75 -1.54 3.89
C PRO A 280 -0.37 -2.45 2.72
N LEU A 281 0.13 -3.64 3.04
CA LEU A 281 0.30 -4.77 2.13
C LEU A 281 -0.73 -5.82 2.54
N VAL A 282 -1.61 -6.20 1.62
CA VAL A 282 -2.68 -7.17 1.86
C VAL A 282 -2.56 -8.36 0.92
N ALA A 283 -2.82 -9.55 1.42
CA ALA A 283 -2.96 -10.76 0.60
C ALA A 283 -4.44 -10.94 0.23
N ALA A 284 -4.71 -11.31 -1.03
CA ALA A 284 -6.08 -11.52 -1.47
C ALA A 284 -6.65 -12.81 -0.85
N LYS A 285 -7.88 -12.74 -0.30
CA LYS A 285 -8.54 -13.91 0.30
C LYS A 285 -8.71 -15.07 -0.68
N ARG A 286 -8.89 -14.74 -1.96
CA ARG A 286 -8.99 -15.71 -3.06
C ARG A 286 -7.81 -15.56 -4.02
N ALA A 287 -6.59 -15.51 -3.47
CA ALA A 287 -5.37 -15.41 -4.27
C ALA A 287 -5.27 -16.60 -5.26
N PRO A 288 -5.20 -16.33 -6.56
CA PRO A 288 -5.02 -17.41 -7.56
C PRO A 288 -3.73 -18.21 -7.37
N HIS A 289 -2.71 -17.58 -6.77
CA HIS A 289 -1.40 -18.20 -6.52
C HIS A 289 -1.06 -18.06 -5.02
N PRO A 290 -1.66 -18.90 -4.14
CA PRO A 290 -1.57 -18.70 -2.69
C PRO A 290 -0.17 -18.87 -2.12
N HIS A 291 0.67 -19.74 -2.68
CA HIS A 291 2.08 -19.83 -2.27
C HIS A 291 2.88 -18.62 -2.79
N GLY A 292 2.62 -18.15 -4.01
CA GLY A 292 3.19 -16.93 -4.57
C GLY A 292 2.82 -15.70 -3.72
N ALA A 293 1.55 -15.58 -3.31
CA ALA A 293 1.08 -14.52 -2.43
C ALA A 293 1.84 -14.50 -1.09
N ALA A 294 1.95 -15.65 -0.44
CA ALA A 294 2.70 -15.81 0.80
C ALA A 294 4.19 -15.50 0.61
N LEU A 295 4.82 -16.01 -0.46
CA LEU A 295 6.24 -15.80 -0.75
C LEU A 295 6.54 -14.32 -1.02
N LEU A 296 5.73 -13.63 -1.82
CA LEU A 296 5.92 -12.22 -2.12
C LEU A 296 5.70 -11.35 -0.87
N THR A 297 4.68 -11.65 -0.07
CA THR A 297 4.41 -10.95 1.19
C THR A 297 5.57 -11.13 2.17
N ASP A 298 6.04 -12.37 2.38
CA ASP A 298 7.19 -12.65 3.26
C ASP A 298 8.44 -11.91 2.78
N TYR A 299 8.72 -11.94 1.47
CA TYR A 299 9.88 -11.27 0.90
C TYR A 299 9.81 -9.75 1.08
N ILE A 300 8.69 -9.11 0.72
CA ILE A 300 8.55 -7.65 0.89
C ILE A 300 8.74 -7.24 2.35
N LEU A 301 8.22 -8.03 3.30
CA LEU A 301 8.32 -7.77 4.73
C LEU A 301 9.63 -8.21 5.36
N SER A 302 10.43 -9.03 4.67
CA SER A 302 11.73 -9.51 5.17
C SER A 302 12.76 -8.40 5.32
N GLU A 303 13.83 -8.69 6.07
CA GLU A 303 14.97 -7.78 6.17
C GLU A 303 15.57 -7.43 4.79
N ALA A 304 15.67 -8.42 3.90
CA ALA A 304 16.22 -8.23 2.55
C ALA A 304 15.33 -7.29 1.71
N GLY A 305 14.02 -7.57 1.67
CA GLY A 305 13.05 -6.72 0.94
C GLY A 305 12.98 -5.31 1.51
N GLN A 306 12.99 -5.17 2.84
CA GLN A 306 12.95 -3.86 3.49
C GLN A 306 14.26 -3.08 3.34
N LYS A 307 15.43 -3.73 3.34
CA LYS A 307 16.70 -3.08 3.00
C LYS A 307 16.71 -2.59 1.54
N LEU A 308 16.18 -3.39 0.62
CA LEU A 308 16.01 -2.96 -0.78
C LEU A 308 15.12 -1.72 -0.87
N LEU A 309 13.93 -1.74 -0.29
CA LEU A 309 13.00 -0.60 -0.30
C LEU A 309 13.62 0.64 0.37
N ALA A 310 14.31 0.47 1.48
CA ALA A 310 15.00 1.55 2.17
C ALA A 310 16.12 2.16 1.30
N SER A 311 16.90 1.35 0.58
CA SER A 311 17.93 1.83 -0.35
C SER A 311 17.37 2.68 -1.50
N LEU A 312 16.09 2.46 -1.84
CA LEU A 312 15.33 3.24 -2.82
C LEU A 312 14.66 4.50 -2.20
N GLY A 313 14.89 4.75 -0.92
CA GLY A 313 14.35 5.92 -0.21
C GLY A 313 13.00 5.70 0.46
N ARG A 314 12.51 4.45 0.56
CA ARG A 314 11.28 4.16 1.31
C ARG A 314 11.58 4.05 2.80
N LEU A 315 10.64 4.48 3.64
CA LEU A 315 10.78 4.38 5.10
C LEU A 315 10.18 3.07 5.59
N SER A 316 11.03 2.19 6.14
CA SER A 316 10.59 0.90 6.64
C SER A 316 9.74 1.01 7.91
N GLY A 317 8.68 0.17 8.00
CA GLY A 317 7.99 -0.11 9.25
C GLY A 317 8.63 -1.24 10.08
N ARG A 318 9.61 -1.96 9.50
CA ARG A 318 10.35 -3.04 10.17
C ARG A 318 11.43 -2.47 11.09
N ARG A 319 11.52 -2.99 12.30
CA ARG A 319 12.58 -2.63 13.26
C ARG A 319 13.96 -3.01 12.71
N GLY A 320 14.96 -2.16 12.98
CA GLY A 320 16.36 -2.41 12.64
C GLY A 320 16.76 -2.10 11.19
N ILE A 321 15.87 -1.52 10.38
CA ILE A 321 16.18 -1.07 9.03
C ILE A 321 16.58 0.41 9.05
N LYS A 322 17.80 0.70 8.64
CA LYS A 322 18.27 2.09 8.54
C LYS A 322 17.72 2.75 7.27
N PRO A 323 17.23 3.98 7.36
CA PRO A 323 16.79 4.73 6.18
C PRO A 323 17.98 5.16 5.30
N LYS A 324 17.70 5.42 4.00
CA LYS A 324 18.70 5.92 3.03
C LYS A 324 19.26 7.28 3.43
N TYR A 325 18.39 8.17 3.89
CA TYR A 325 18.76 9.55 4.21
C TYR A 325 18.74 9.79 5.72
N PRO A 326 19.72 10.52 6.27
CA PRO A 326 19.79 10.79 7.72
C PRO A 326 18.55 11.51 8.28
N ASP A 327 17.89 12.34 7.47
CA ASP A 327 16.68 13.05 7.87
C ASP A 327 15.46 12.12 8.02
N MET A 328 15.53 10.90 7.55
CA MET A 328 14.46 9.91 7.70
C MET A 328 14.64 9.01 8.94
N ASP A 329 15.71 9.22 9.71
CA ASP A 329 15.94 8.52 10.98
C ASP A 329 15.19 9.24 12.12
N PHE A 330 13.88 9.03 12.19
CA PHE A 330 13.01 9.66 13.18
C PHE A 330 13.37 9.24 14.61
N GLU A 331 13.69 7.97 14.83
CA GLU A 331 14.07 7.42 16.13
C GLU A 331 15.41 8.01 16.59
N GLY A 332 16.44 7.95 15.76
CA GLY A 332 17.77 8.50 16.07
C GLY A 332 17.76 10.01 16.28
N ARG A 333 16.77 10.71 15.71
CA ARG A 333 16.57 12.16 15.88
C ARG A 333 15.66 12.52 17.06
N GLY A 334 15.06 11.54 17.74
CA GLY A 334 14.09 11.78 18.78
C GLY A 334 12.79 12.45 18.29
N VAL A 335 12.43 12.28 17.03
CA VAL A 335 11.22 12.85 16.44
C VAL A 335 10.02 11.98 16.79
N ARG A 336 9.04 12.58 17.46
CA ARG A 336 7.78 11.90 17.77
C ARG A 336 6.90 11.81 16.53
N VAL A 337 6.54 10.57 16.16
CA VAL A 337 5.71 10.30 14.97
C VAL A 337 4.27 9.94 15.36
N LEU A 338 3.33 10.28 14.49
CA LEU A 338 1.93 9.89 14.54
C LEU A 338 1.62 9.12 13.26
N LEU A 339 1.62 7.79 13.30
CA LEU A 339 1.22 6.97 12.16
C LEU A 339 -0.29 6.76 12.17
N LEU A 340 -0.92 7.09 11.05
CA LEU A 340 -2.33 6.83 10.78
C LEU A 340 -2.47 5.41 10.23
N THR A 341 -3.34 4.63 10.85
CA THR A 341 -3.71 3.29 10.38
C THR A 341 -4.93 3.36 9.46
N PRO A 342 -5.29 2.27 8.75
CA PRO A 342 -6.53 2.19 8.00
C PRO A 342 -7.77 2.55 8.82
N GLU A 343 -7.82 2.10 10.07
CA GLU A 343 -8.94 2.36 10.98
C GLU A 343 -9.01 3.84 11.41
N ASP A 344 -7.85 4.47 11.60
CA ASP A 344 -7.79 5.91 11.87
C ASP A 344 -8.30 6.71 10.67
N THR A 345 -7.83 6.35 9.48
CA THR A 345 -8.20 7.02 8.23
C THR A 345 -9.70 6.89 7.98
N GLU A 346 -10.26 5.70 8.14
CA GLU A 346 -11.71 5.48 7.98
C GLU A 346 -12.53 6.35 8.94
N LYS A 347 -12.13 6.40 10.22
CA LYS A 347 -12.83 7.21 11.24
C LYS A 347 -12.81 8.70 10.93
N LEU A 348 -11.74 9.18 10.30
CA LEU A 348 -11.52 10.60 10.04
C LEU A 348 -11.98 11.03 8.64
N ASP A 349 -12.19 10.09 7.70
CA ASP A 349 -12.39 10.36 6.28
C ASP A 349 -13.53 11.36 6.02
N LYS A 350 -14.69 11.18 6.63
CA LYS A 350 -15.83 12.10 6.43
C LYS A 350 -15.47 13.54 6.77
N LYS A 351 -14.77 13.76 7.89
CA LYS A 351 -14.36 15.11 8.33
C LYS A 351 -13.25 15.66 7.45
N TYR A 352 -12.33 14.79 7.05
CA TYR A 352 -11.26 15.11 6.11
C TYR A 352 -11.83 15.61 4.78
N GLN A 353 -12.72 14.85 4.13
CA GLN A 353 -13.33 15.23 2.87
C GLN A 353 -14.09 16.56 2.99
N GLN A 354 -14.87 16.74 4.05
CA GLN A 354 -15.61 17.97 4.30
C GLN A 354 -14.69 19.19 4.41
N LEU A 355 -13.62 19.11 5.19
CA LEU A 355 -12.68 20.24 5.35
C LEU A 355 -11.86 20.48 4.08
N ARG A 356 -11.47 19.42 3.39
CA ARG A 356 -10.77 19.52 2.12
C ARG A 356 -11.62 20.20 1.05
N GLU A 357 -12.87 19.83 0.92
CA GLU A 357 -13.82 20.44 -0.01
C GLU A 357 -14.03 21.91 0.33
N GLU A 358 -14.29 22.23 1.59
CA GLU A 358 -14.56 23.60 2.07
C GLU A 358 -13.38 24.54 1.83
N PHE A 359 -12.13 24.10 2.08
CA PHE A 359 -10.97 24.98 2.11
C PHE A 359 -10.02 24.85 0.92
N LEU A 360 -9.95 23.69 0.26
CA LEU A 360 -8.89 23.41 -0.70
C LEU A 360 -9.38 23.14 -2.13
N LEU A 361 -10.62 22.67 -2.33
CA LEU A 361 -11.14 22.33 -3.66
C LEU A 361 -11.99 23.44 -4.30
N ASN A 362 -12.76 24.19 -3.54
CA ASN A 362 -13.70 25.20 -4.04
C ASN A 362 -13.01 26.59 -4.17
N ARG A 363 -11.99 26.68 -5.03
CA ARG A 363 -11.22 27.90 -5.29
C ARG A 363 -11.11 28.25 -6.76
#